data_0d279f243baca28d43a177215cc3fa0b
#
_entry.id   0d279f243baca28d43a177215cc3fa0b
#
_cell.length_a   1.000
_cell.length_b   1.000
_cell.length_c   1.000
_cell.angle_alpha   90.00
_cell.angle_beta   90.00
_cell.angle_gamma   90.00
#
_symmetry.space_group_name_H-M   'P 1'
#
loop_
_entity.id
_entity.type
_entity.pdbx_description
1 polymer ?
#
loop_
_entity_poly.entity_id
_entity_poly.type
_entity_poly.pdbx_seq_one_letter_code
_entity_poly.pdbx_strand_id
1 'polypeptide(L)'
;MKKQLIAVMLGLGLMGTSGIAAASVSVPHLQTTGNGEVTAQPDMAVFAVAVEEIRPTAKEAKQAVDKAVEAFVARLLDEGIERNQIQSANISLQPQYHYPKDKEPELKGYRASRHVTVTVNELDNLNTYLDSALGDGINRINNIELKVSNEDEYLEQARQAAIKDAIAKAESLAKGFGESLDGVWQISYQASQPRPMMMRMAMDAAPENAVSYQDTEITIRDRVDVVFKLEE
;
A
#
# COMPACT_ATOMS: atom_id res chain seq x y z
N MET A 1 -26.79 -71.09 45.70
CA MET A 1 -27.59 -70.79 44.52
C MET A 1 -28.68 -69.81 44.89
N LYS A 2 -28.51 -68.54 44.85
CA LYS A 2 -29.55 -67.49 44.80
C LYS A 2 -28.84 -66.17 44.43
N LYS A 3 -29.13 -65.70 43.21
CA LYS A 3 -28.67 -64.44 42.65
C LYS A 3 -29.51 -63.31 43.27
N GLN A 4 -28.88 -62.31 43.83
CA GLN A 4 -29.56 -61.06 44.17
C GLN A 4 -29.12 -59.97 43.20
N LEU A 5 -30.09 -59.43 42.48
CA LEU A 5 -29.94 -58.24 41.66
C LEU A 5 -30.03 -57.00 42.54
N ILE A 6 -29.00 -56.14 42.48
CA ILE A 6 -29.04 -54.81 43.06
C ILE A 6 -29.25 -53.86 41.90
N ALA A 7 -30.41 -53.18 41.89
CA ALA A 7 -30.71 -52.12 41.00
C ALA A 7 -30.18 -50.79 41.54
N VAL A 8 -29.20 -50.18 40.89
CA VAL A 8 -28.71 -48.82 41.18
C VAL A 8 -29.51 -47.84 40.32
N MET A 9 -30.36 -47.07 40.97
CA MET A 9 -31.01 -45.90 40.34
C MET A 9 -29.99 -44.76 40.23
N LEU A 10 -29.64 -44.40 38.99
CA LEU A 10 -28.83 -43.23 38.71
C LEU A 10 -29.78 -42.06 38.46
N GLY A 11 -29.90 -41.15 39.44
CA GLY A 11 -30.62 -39.90 39.29
C GLY A 11 -29.89 -38.93 38.39
N LEU A 12 -30.44 -38.66 37.24
CA LEU A 12 -29.98 -37.64 36.28
C LEU A 12 -30.51 -36.28 36.75
N GLY A 13 -29.65 -35.50 37.43
CA GLY A 13 -29.93 -34.09 37.71
C GLY A 13 -29.76 -33.23 36.47
N LEU A 14 -30.87 -32.78 35.89
CA LEU A 14 -30.87 -31.71 34.87
C LEU A 14 -30.50 -30.38 35.55
N MET A 15 -29.22 -29.98 35.48
CA MET A 15 -28.83 -28.59 35.73
C MET A 15 -29.19 -27.75 34.50
N GLY A 16 -30.34 -27.08 34.59
CA GLY A 16 -30.71 -26.05 33.65
C GLY A 16 -29.78 -24.86 33.76
N THR A 17 -28.85 -24.72 32.84
CA THR A 17 -28.09 -23.48 32.63
C THR A 17 -29.05 -22.45 32.00
N SER A 18 -29.62 -21.59 32.86
CA SER A 18 -30.31 -20.38 32.36
C SER A 18 -29.28 -19.47 31.73
N GLY A 19 -29.12 -19.58 30.39
CA GLY A 19 -28.38 -18.62 29.62
C GLY A 19 -29.10 -17.27 29.72
N ILE A 20 -28.52 -16.34 30.46
CA ILE A 20 -28.92 -14.94 30.40
C ILE A 20 -28.59 -14.48 28.99
N ALA A 21 -29.57 -14.49 28.09
CA ALA A 21 -29.49 -13.79 26.81
C ALA A 21 -29.39 -12.31 27.18
N ALA A 22 -28.17 -11.74 27.09
CA ALA A 22 -28.02 -10.31 27.09
C ALA A 22 -28.79 -9.79 25.86
N ALA A 23 -29.96 -9.22 26.09
CA ALA A 23 -30.67 -8.48 25.06
C ALA A 23 -29.75 -7.31 24.67
N SER A 24 -29.10 -7.39 23.53
CA SER A 24 -28.47 -6.25 22.92
C SER A 24 -29.59 -5.24 22.63
N VAL A 25 -29.60 -4.13 23.36
CA VAL A 25 -30.49 -3.02 23.06
C VAL A 25 -30.06 -2.49 21.70
N SER A 26 -30.78 -2.90 20.70
CA SER A 26 -30.55 -2.43 19.31
C SER A 26 -31.27 -1.09 19.21
N VAL A 27 -30.51 0.00 19.34
CA VAL A 27 -31.02 1.33 19.02
C VAL A 27 -31.28 1.40 17.52
N PRO A 28 -32.47 1.91 17.08
CA PRO A 28 -32.73 2.13 15.68
C PRO A 28 -31.57 2.94 15.05
N HIS A 29 -30.96 2.43 14.00
CA HIS A 29 -29.80 3.05 13.40
C HIS A 29 -29.69 2.80 11.91
N LEU A 30 -28.97 3.67 11.25
CA LEU A 30 -28.62 3.61 9.84
C LEU A 30 -27.09 3.61 9.71
N GLN A 31 -26.56 2.71 8.91
CA GLN A 31 -25.15 2.67 8.61
C GLN A 31 -24.90 3.10 7.17
N THR A 32 -23.95 4.02 6.97
CA THR A 32 -23.51 4.45 5.65
C THR A 32 -21.98 4.41 5.54
N THR A 33 -21.52 4.31 4.31
CA THR A 33 -20.13 4.49 3.94
C THR A 33 -20.01 5.72 3.06
N GLY A 34 -19.21 6.66 3.51
CA GLY A 34 -18.81 7.80 2.70
C GLY A 34 -17.50 7.53 1.96
N ASN A 35 -17.45 7.93 0.71
CA ASN A 35 -16.26 7.87 -0.12
C ASN A 35 -15.93 9.29 -0.59
N GLY A 36 -14.66 9.67 -0.49
CA GLY A 36 -14.14 10.93 -0.97
C GLY A 36 -13.01 10.69 -1.96
N GLU A 37 -12.97 11.52 -2.97
CA GLU A 37 -11.97 11.45 -4.04
C GLU A 37 -11.54 12.87 -4.41
N VAL A 38 -10.22 13.05 -4.53
CA VAL A 38 -9.61 14.30 -4.99
C VAL A 38 -8.57 13.97 -6.05
N THR A 39 -8.60 14.71 -7.14
CA THR A 39 -7.62 14.59 -8.22
C THR A 39 -6.54 15.65 -8.04
N ALA A 40 -5.28 15.26 -8.21
CA ALA A 40 -4.14 16.15 -8.11
C ALA A 40 -3.14 15.90 -9.25
N GLN A 41 -2.46 16.96 -9.67
CA GLN A 41 -1.32 16.84 -10.59
C GLN A 41 -0.07 16.49 -9.79
N PRO A 42 0.70 15.48 -10.20
CA PRO A 42 1.95 15.14 -9.55
C PRO A 42 2.99 16.25 -9.73
N ASP A 43 3.72 16.56 -8.67
CA ASP A 43 4.82 17.53 -8.67
C ASP A 43 6.15 16.89 -8.28
N MET A 44 6.13 15.63 -7.83
CA MET A 44 7.30 14.87 -7.46
C MET A 44 7.22 13.42 -7.91
N ALA A 45 8.35 12.72 -7.87
CA ALA A 45 8.42 11.29 -8.17
C ALA A 45 9.30 10.55 -7.16
N VAL A 46 9.03 9.27 -7.01
CA VAL A 46 9.92 8.32 -6.34
C VAL A 46 10.24 7.22 -7.33
N PHE A 47 11.52 6.97 -7.57
CA PHE A 47 11.92 5.83 -8.38
C PHE A 47 12.88 4.92 -7.63
N ALA A 48 12.83 3.64 -7.96
CA ALA A 48 13.71 2.64 -7.39
C ALA A 48 14.54 1.98 -8.48
N VAL A 49 15.84 1.89 -8.23
CA VAL A 49 16.77 1.16 -9.09
C VAL A 49 17.37 -0.03 -8.32
N ALA A 50 17.81 -1.04 -9.07
CA ALA A 50 18.55 -2.16 -8.51
C ALA A 50 19.85 -2.35 -9.26
N VAL A 51 20.91 -2.58 -8.50
CA VAL A 51 22.18 -3.13 -8.99
C VAL A 51 22.20 -4.60 -8.66
N GLU A 52 22.47 -5.42 -9.65
CA GLU A 52 22.66 -6.85 -9.47
C GLU A 52 23.93 -7.31 -10.19
N GLU A 53 24.81 -7.99 -9.46
CA GLU A 53 26.08 -8.49 -9.96
C GLU A 53 26.28 -9.94 -9.56
N ILE A 54 26.80 -10.73 -10.51
CA ILE A 54 27.18 -12.14 -10.28
C ILE A 54 28.68 -12.23 -10.47
N ARG A 55 29.39 -12.76 -9.46
CA ARG A 55 30.84 -12.93 -9.47
C ARG A 55 31.22 -14.29 -8.88
N PRO A 56 32.40 -14.80 -9.18
CA PRO A 56 32.86 -16.09 -8.65
C PRO A 56 32.90 -16.17 -7.13
N THR A 57 33.21 -15.06 -6.46
CA THR A 57 33.25 -15.00 -4.98
C THR A 57 32.24 -14.00 -4.42
N ALA A 58 31.79 -14.25 -3.20
CA ALA A 58 30.90 -13.35 -2.46
C ALA A 58 31.51 -11.94 -2.27
N LYS A 59 32.83 -11.89 -2.04
CA LYS A 59 33.55 -10.63 -1.86
C LYS A 59 33.55 -9.80 -3.15
N GLU A 60 33.83 -10.41 -4.28
CA GLU A 60 33.85 -9.72 -5.58
C GLU A 60 32.45 -9.25 -5.98
N ALA A 61 31.42 -10.07 -5.77
CA ALA A 61 30.03 -9.68 -6.03
C ALA A 61 29.62 -8.46 -5.19
N LYS A 62 29.93 -8.49 -3.89
CA LYS A 62 29.68 -7.36 -3.00
C LYS A 62 30.42 -6.09 -3.46
N GLN A 63 31.71 -6.18 -3.74
CA GLN A 63 32.51 -5.03 -4.16
C GLN A 63 32.01 -4.40 -5.47
N ALA A 64 31.58 -5.24 -6.43
CA ALA A 64 31.03 -4.76 -7.70
C ALA A 64 29.73 -3.96 -7.48
N VAL A 65 28.81 -4.47 -6.64
CA VAL A 65 27.58 -3.76 -6.29
C VAL A 65 27.86 -2.47 -5.53
N ASP A 66 28.73 -2.49 -4.54
CA ASP A 66 29.08 -1.29 -3.76
C ASP A 66 29.65 -0.20 -4.66
N LYS A 67 30.59 -0.54 -5.55
CA LYS A 67 31.18 0.40 -6.49
C LYS A 67 30.14 1.03 -7.44
N ALA A 68 29.22 0.23 -7.97
CA ALA A 68 28.18 0.74 -8.85
C ALA A 68 27.21 1.68 -8.13
N VAL A 69 26.81 1.33 -6.89
CA VAL A 69 25.94 2.18 -6.07
C VAL A 69 26.67 3.48 -5.66
N GLU A 70 27.93 3.42 -5.28
CA GLU A 70 28.71 4.60 -4.94
C GLU A 70 28.82 5.57 -6.14
N ALA A 71 29.11 5.05 -7.34
CA ALA A 71 29.19 5.86 -8.55
C ALA A 71 27.83 6.51 -8.89
N PHE A 72 26.73 5.76 -8.78
CA PHE A 72 25.39 6.27 -9.00
C PHE A 72 25.01 7.38 -8.01
N VAL A 73 25.23 7.13 -6.71
CA VAL A 73 24.95 8.14 -5.67
C VAL A 73 25.80 9.41 -5.87
N ALA A 74 27.08 9.28 -6.20
CA ALA A 74 27.94 10.44 -6.47
C ALA A 74 27.39 11.28 -7.63
N ARG A 75 26.96 10.66 -8.71
CA ARG A 75 26.39 11.37 -9.86
C ARG A 75 25.09 12.07 -9.52
N LEU A 76 24.17 11.42 -8.79
CA LEU A 76 22.93 12.06 -8.35
C LEU A 76 23.20 13.32 -7.50
N LEU A 77 24.21 13.24 -6.62
CA LEU A 77 24.61 14.40 -5.81
C LEU A 77 25.20 15.53 -6.67
N ASP A 78 26.00 15.19 -7.68
CA ASP A 78 26.57 16.16 -8.63
C ASP A 78 25.49 16.82 -9.51
N GLU A 79 24.38 16.12 -9.77
CA GLU A 79 23.22 16.62 -10.51
C GLU A 79 22.22 17.38 -9.62
N GLY A 80 22.47 17.51 -8.32
CA GLY A 80 21.71 18.34 -7.41
C GLY A 80 20.68 17.61 -6.54
N ILE A 81 20.60 16.28 -6.60
CA ILE A 81 19.80 15.51 -5.63
C ILE A 81 20.46 15.62 -4.24
N GLU A 82 19.68 15.92 -3.23
CA GLU A 82 20.18 15.96 -1.85
C GLU A 82 20.37 14.56 -1.26
N ARG A 83 21.31 14.41 -0.34
CA ARG A 83 21.63 13.11 0.27
C ARG A 83 20.45 12.48 1.02
N ASN A 84 19.57 13.27 1.61
CA ASN A 84 18.35 12.83 2.30
C ASN A 84 17.28 12.27 1.36
N GLN A 85 17.34 12.60 0.07
CA GLN A 85 16.46 12.11 -0.97
C GLN A 85 16.89 10.73 -1.52
N ILE A 86 18.07 10.24 -1.11
CA ILE A 86 18.62 8.96 -1.57
C ILE A 86 18.63 7.97 -0.42
N GLN A 87 17.88 6.88 -0.58
CA GLN A 87 17.83 5.77 0.38
C GLN A 87 18.42 4.52 -0.25
N SER A 88 19.46 3.97 0.36
CA SER A 88 20.07 2.73 -0.09
C SER A 88 19.73 1.60 0.88
N ALA A 89 19.14 0.54 0.37
CA ALA A 89 18.83 -0.66 1.15
C ALA A 89 20.12 -1.45 1.50
N ASN A 90 19.97 -2.40 2.42
CA ASN A 90 21.04 -3.36 2.71
C ASN A 90 21.32 -4.24 1.50
N ILE A 91 22.58 -4.68 1.39
CA ILE A 91 22.98 -5.61 0.33
C ILE A 91 22.36 -7.01 0.59
N SER A 92 21.84 -7.63 -0.45
CA SER A 92 21.48 -9.04 -0.49
C SER A 92 22.59 -9.82 -1.18
N LEU A 93 23.03 -10.92 -0.59
CA LEU A 93 24.07 -11.78 -1.13
C LEU A 93 23.63 -13.25 -1.09
N GLN A 94 23.58 -13.90 -2.25
CA GLN A 94 23.07 -15.24 -2.40
C GLN A 94 23.98 -16.09 -3.27
N PRO A 95 24.31 -17.36 -2.85
CA PRO A 95 25.00 -18.28 -3.72
C PRO A 95 24.10 -18.71 -4.89
N GLN A 96 24.69 -18.84 -6.07
CA GLN A 96 24.02 -19.29 -7.28
C GLN A 96 24.48 -20.71 -7.62
N TYR A 97 23.54 -21.65 -7.60
CA TYR A 97 23.80 -23.04 -7.96
C TYR A 97 23.20 -23.38 -9.33
N HIS A 98 23.92 -24.18 -10.07
CA HIS A 98 23.40 -24.88 -11.22
C HIS A 98 22.99 -26.29 -10.81
N TYR A 99 21.83 -26.73 -11.25
CA TYR A 99 21.27 -28.05 -10.95
C TYR A 99 21.23 -28.89 -12.22
N PRO A 100 22.35 -29.55 -12.61
CA PRO A 100 22.34 -30.42 -13.77
C PRO A 100 21.51 -31.67 -13.49
N LYS A 101 20.89 -32.22 -14.54
CA LYS A 101 20.12 -33.46 -14.44
C LYS A 101 21.07 -34.60 -14.03
N ASP A 102 20.70 -35.37 -13.00
CA ASP A 102 21.40 -36.51 -12.46
C ASP A 102 22.82 -36.24 -11.89
N LYS A 103 23.10 -35.02 -11.44
CA LYS A 103 24.36 -34.63 -10.78
C LYS A 103 24.10 -33.78 -9.52
N GLU A 104 25.12 -33.70 -8.67
CA GLU A 104 25.07 -32.78 -7.53
C GLU A 104 25.02 -31.30 -7.97
N PRO A 105 24.42 -30.43 -7.15
CA PRO A 105 24.41 -29.00 -7.42
C PRO A 105 25.83 -28.41 -7.48
N GLU A 106 26.09 -27.64 -8.54
CA GLU A 106 27.39 -26.99 -8.74
C GLU A 106 27.28 -25.51 -8.40
N LEU A 107 28.11 -24.98 -7.52
CA LEU A 107 28.21 -23.57 -7.24
C LEU A 107 28.76 -22.81 -8.45
N LYS A 108 27.98 -21.89 -9.03
CA LYS A 108 28.37 -21.07 -10.19
C LYS A 108 28.92 -19.69 -9.80
N GLY A 109 28.68 -19.26 -8.58
CA GLY A 109 29.12 -17.98 -8.08
C GLY A 109 28.16 -17.41 -7.02
N TYR A 110 28.26 -16.13 -6.83
CA TYR A 110 27.46 -15.39 -5.86
C TYR A 110 26.79 -14.21 -6.54
N ARG A 111 25.48 -14.07 -6.28
CA ARG A 111 24.69 -12.91 -6.70
C ARG A 111 24.65 -11.93 -5.54
N ALA A 112 25.08 -10.72 -5.79
CA ALA A 112 24.87 -9.59 -4.89
C ALA A 112 23.86 -8.64 -5.51
N SER A 113 22.96 -8.06 -4.71
CA SER A 113 22.03 -7.03 -5.17
C SER A 113 21.80 -5.98 -4.10
N ARG A 114 21.58 -4.74 -4.53
CA ARG A 114 21.23 -3.62 -3.67
C ARG A 114 20.24 -2.71 -4.38
N HIS A 115 19.23 -2.27 -3.65
CA HIS A 115 18.23 -1.32 -4.13
C HIS A 115 18.56 0.08 -3.63
N VAL A 116 18.34 1.06 -4.50
CA VAL A 116 18.44 2.48 -4.17
C VAL A 116 17.13 3.12 -4.58
N THR A 117 16.51 3.81 -3.63
CA THR A 117 15.29 4.60 -3.86
C THR A 117 15.66 6.07 -3.86
N VAL A 118 15.18 6.79 -4.84
CA VAL A 118 15.46 8.22 -5.04
C VAL A 118 14.15 8.97 -5.07
N THR A 119 14.06 10.03 -4.26
CA THR A 119 12.95 10.98 -4.27
C THR A 119 13.34 12.18 -5.12
N VAL A 120 12.51 12.53 -6.08
CA VAL A 120 12.69 13.68 -6.99
C VAL A 120 11.61 14.70 -6.67
N ASN A 121 12.00 15.84 -6.13
CA ASN A 121 11.08 16.91 -5.73
C ASN A 121 10.63 17.79 -6.89
N GLU A 122 11.34 17.75 -8.01
CA GLU A 122 11.03 18.49 -9.23
C GLU A 122 10.85 17.51 -10.37
N LEU A 123 9.62 17.24 -10.76
CA LEU A 123 9.26 16.21 -11.75
C LEU A 123 9.93 16.42 -13.10
N ASP A 124 10.22 17.68 -13.47
CA ASP A 124 10.90 18.04 -14.72
C ASP A 124 12.30 17.42 -14.85
N ASN A 125 12.97 17.19 -13.70
CA ASN A 125 14.31 16.63 -13.66
C ASN A 125 14.33 15.08 -13.65
N LEU A 126 13.16 14.44 -13.57
CA LEU A 126 13.06 12.98 -13.44
C LEU A 126 13.81 12.23 -14.56
N ASN A 127 13.62 12.64 -15.82
CA ASN A 127 14.26 11.97 -16.95
C ASN A 127 15.79 12.09 -16.88
N THR A 128 16.32 13.23 -16.48
CA THR A 128 17.76 13.43 -16.29
C THR A 128 18.32 12.42 -15.29
N TYR A 129 17.66 12.26 -14.14
CA TYR A 129 18.11 11.31 -13.13
C TYR A 129 17.93 9.84 -13.54
N LEU A 130 16.91 9.52 -14.33
CA LEU A 130 16.73 8.18 -14.89
C LEU A 130 17.80 7.84 -15.92
N ASP A 131 18.17 8.81 -16.78
CA ASP A 131 19.24 8.63 -17.76
C ASP A 131 20.60 8.46 -17.09
N SER A 132 20.85 9.21 -16.02
CA SER A 132 22.04 9.04 -15.17
C SER A 132 22.14 7.66 -14.56
N ALA A 133 21.03 7.05 -14.19
CA ALA A 133 21.01 5.71 -13.63
C ALA A 133 21.54 4.65 -14.63
N LEU A 134 21.26 4.80 -15.92
CA LEU A 134 21.61 3.80 -16.94
C LEU A 134 23.09 3.68 -17.23
N GLY A 135 23.93 4.63 -16.77
CA GLY A 135 25.37 4.70 -17.08
C GLY A 135 26.32 3.94 -16.15
N ASP A 136 25.91 3.54 -14.95
CA ASP A 136 26.80 3.13 -13.86
C ASP A 136 26.67 1.68 -13.37
N GLY A 137 26.25 0.77 -14.25
CA GLY A 137 26.03 -0.62 -13.88
C GLY A 137 24.71 -0.83 -13.14
N ILE A 138 23.85 0.19 -13.10
CA ILE A 138 22.44 0.02 -12.77
C ILE A 138 21.82 -0.76 -13.93
N ASN A 139 21.30 -1.93 -13.63
CA ASN A 139 20.77 -2.81 -14.67
C ASN A 139 19.25 -3.00 -14.57
N ARG A 140 18.61 -2.31 -13.61
CA ARG A 140 17.15 -2.38 -13.46
C ARG A 140 16.60 -1.11 -12.84
N ILE A 141 15.63 -0.49 -13.53
CA ILE A 141 14.70 0.48 -12.96
C ILE A 141 13.42 -0.30 -12.61
N ASN A 142 13.07 -0.37 -11.33
CA ASN A 142 11.99 -1.24 -10.86
C ASN A 142 10.63 -0.57 -10.87
N ASN A 143 10.57 0.69 -10.41
CA ASN A 143 9.31 1.40 -10.24
C ASN A 143 9.56 2.91 -10.35
N ILE A 144 8.62 3.60 -10.98
CA ILE A 144 8.51 5.05 -10.99
C ILE A 144 7.11 5.36 -10.46
N GLU A 145 7.03 6.01 -9.33
CA GLU A 145 5.78 6.39 -8.67
C GLU A 145 5.69 7.92 -8.66
N LEU A 146 4.67 8.45 -9.32
CA LEU A 146 4.37 9.87 -9.30
C LEU A 146 3.61 10.20 -8.01
N LYS A 147 3.97 11.31 -7.35
CA LYS A 147 3.42 11.74 -6.08
C LYS A 147 3.15 13.24 -6.07
N VAL A 148 2.47 13.67 -5.03
CA VAL A 148 2.32 15.09 -4.69
C VAL A 148 3.08 15.39 -3.40
N SER A 149 3.73 16.52 -3.34
CA SER A 149 4.48 16.96 -2.16
C SER A 149 3.58 17.19 -0.93
N ASN A 150 2.34 17.65 -1.15
CA ASN A 150 1.36 17.94 -0.11
C ASN A 150 0.30 16.82 0.01
N GLU A 151 0.72 15.56 0.05
CA GLU A 151 -0.18 14.39 0.10
C GLU A 151 -1.19 14.48 1.26
N ASP A 152 -0.75 14.93 2.43
CA ASP A 152 -1.60 15.09 3.62
C ASP A 152 -2.75 16.07 3.41
N GLU A 153 -2.53 17.17 2.67
CA GLU A 153 -3.56 18.14 2.35
C GLU A 153 -4.63 17.55 1.44
N TYR A 154 -4.22 16.83 0.40
CA TYR A 154 -5.16 16.15 -0.51
C TYR A 154 -5.90 15.03 0.18
N LEU A 155 -5.25 14.30 1.10
CA LEU A 155 -5.90 13.28 1.90
C LEU A 155 -6.96 13.87 2.83
N GLU A 156 -6.67 15.02 3.45
CA GLU A 156 -7.66 15.75 4.27
C GLU A 156 -8.86 16.21 3.42
N GLN A 157 -8.62 16.74 2.23
CA GLN A 157 -9.70 17.12 1.31
C GLN A 157 -10.56 15.91 0.91
N ALA A 158 -9.94 14.77 0.61
CA ALA A 158 -10.65 13.52 0.30
C ALA A 158 -11.47 13.05 1.52
N ARG A 159 -10.91 13.15 2.74
CA ARG A 159 -11.62 12.82 3.99
C ARG A 159 -12.84 13.69 4.19
N GLN A 160 -12.71 15.00 3.99
CA GLN A 160 -13.85 15.91 4.10
C GLN A 160 -14.94 15.62 3.05
N ALA A 161 -14.54 15.22 1.85
CA ALA A 161 -15.48 14.76 0.83
C ALA A 161 -16.18 13.46 1.25
N ALA A 162 -15.45 12.50 1.83
CA ALA A 162 -16.01 11.25 2.35
C ALA A 162 -17.03 11.50 3.49
N ILE A 163 -16.73 12.39 4.41
CA ILE A 163 -17.63 12.74 5.50
C ILE A 163 -18.94 13.35 4.95
N LYS A 164 -18.84 14.29 4.01
CA LYS A 164 -20.00 14.90 3.37
C LYS A 164 -20.85 13.86 2.63
N ASP A 165 -20.22 12.95 1.92
CA ASP A 165 -20.90 11.87 1.20
C ASP A 165 -21.63 10.91 2.17
N ALA A 166 -21.02 10.54 3.30
CA ALA A 166 -21.64 9.70 4.32
C ALA A 166 -22.91 10.37 4.90
N ILE A 167 -22.82 11.66 5.25
CA ILE A 167 -23.94 12.44 5.80
C ILE A 167 -25.06 12.56 4.76
N ALA A 168 -24.74 12.96 3.54
CA ALA A 168 -25.74 13.14 2.47
C ALA A 168 -26.50 11.82 2.15
N LYS A 169 -25.76 10.69 2.15
CA LYS A 169 -26.39 9.37 1.98
C LYS A 169 -27.30 9.01 3.14
N ALA A 170 -26.85 9.29 4.37
CA ALA A 170 -27.65 9.00 5.56
C ALA A 170 -28.96 9.83 5.58
N GLU A 171 -28.87 11.14 5.33
CA GLU A 171 -30.04 12.03 5.25
C GLU A 171 -31.01 11.58 4.14
N SER A 172 -30.50 11.27 2.96
CA SER A 172 -31.31 10.81 1.84
C SER A 172 -32.05 9.51 2.14
N LEU A 173 -31.35 8.54 2.78
CA LEU A 173 -31.94 7.25 3.15
C LEU A 173 -32.98 7.43 4.25
N ALA A 174 -32.67 8.13 5.36
CA ALA A 174 -33.60 8.36 6.44
C ALA A 174 -34.90 9.02 5.91
N LYS A 175 -34.76 10.11 5.13
CA LYS A 175 -35.92 10.77 4.51
C LYS A 175 -36.71 9.83 3.59
N GLY A 176 -36.05 8.99 2.82
CA GLY A 176 -36.71 8.06 1.90
C GLY A 176 -37.55 7.00 2.62
N PHE A 177 -37.18 6.64 3.84
CA PHE A 177 -37.92 5.72 4.70
C PHE A 177 -38.88 6.41 5.66
N GLY A 178 -38.97 7.75 5.65
CA GLY A 178 -39.84 8.51 6.53
C GLY A 178 -39.27 8.71 7.94
N GLU A 179 -37.96 8.47 8.10
CA GLU A 179 -37.25 8.58 9.36
C GLU A 179 -36.40 9.87 9.40
N SER A 180 -35.97 10.25 10.58
CA SER A 180 -35.06 11.36 10.85
C SER A 180 -33.78 10.86 11.54
N LEU A 181 -32.67 11.58 11.36
CA LEU A 181 -31.42 11.26 12.01
C LEU A 181 -31.30 11.94 13.38
N ASP A 182 -30.94 11.20 14.42
CA ASP A 182 -30.62 11.71 15.78
C ASP A 182 -29.10 11.68 16.04
N GLY A 183 -28.33 12.16 15.07
CA GLY A 183 -26.88 12.33 15.20
C GLY A 183 -26.08 11.04 14.95
N VAL A 184 -24.78 11.17 15.17
CA VAL A 184 -23.81 10.08 14.97
C VAL A 184 -23.71 9.21 16.22
N TRP A 185 -23.84 7.90 16.04
CA TRP A 185 -23.63 6.94 17.10
C TRP A 185 -22.20 6.38 17.13
N GLN A 186 -21.68 6.02 15.95
CA GLN A 186 -20.34 5.45 15.84
C GLN A 186 -19.69 5.88 14.55
N ILE A 187 -18.41 6.19 14.64
CA ILE A 187 -17.54 6.43 13.48
C ILE A 187 -16.47 5.35 13.50
N SER A 188 -16.30 4.67 12.38
CA SER A 188 -15.20 3.76 12.15
C SER A 188 -14.35 4.33 11.01
N TYR A 189 -13.14 4.75 11.35
CA TYR A 189 -12.20 5.30 10.40
C TYR A 189 -10.89 4.53 10.48
N GLN A 190 -10.48 4.02 9.34
CA GLN A 190 -9.18 3.42 9.17
C GLN A 190 -8.45 4.20 8.10
N ALA A 191 -7.40 4.91 8.50
CA ALA A 191 -6.61 5.69 7.56
C ALA A 191 -6.19 4.83 6.38
N SER A 192 -6.66 5.19 5.19
CA SER A 192 -6.19 4.59 3.94
C SER A 192 -4.76 5.05 3.72
N GLN A 193 -3.86 4.11 3.45
CA GLN A 193 -2.61 4.49 2.81
C GLN A 193 -2.96 4.76 1.34
N PRO A 194 -2.82 6.01 0.87
CA PRO A 194 -3.11 6.32 -0.52
C PRO A 194 -2.25 5.44 -1.43
N ARG A 195 -2.89 4.68 -2.28
CA ARG A 195 -2.22 4.06 -3.41
C ARG A 195 -2.61 4.89 -4.62
N PRO A 196 -1.70 5.70 -5.16
CA PRO A 196 -1.98 6.47 -6.35
C PRO A 196 -2.41 5.51 -7.47
N MET A 197 -3.63 5.65 -7.94
CA MET A 197 -4.07 4.98 -9.15
C MET A 197 -3.87 5.94 -10.30
N MET A 198 -2.96 5.60 -11.22
CA MET A 198 -2.79 6.34 -12.46
C MET A 198 -4.05 6.16 -13.32
N MET A 199 -4.82 7.21 -13.50
CA MET A 199 -5.80 7.25 -14.57
C MET A 199 -5.08 7.58 -15.87
N ARG A 200 -5.03 6.61 -16.78
CA ARG A 200 -4.74 6.91 -18.19
C ARG A 200 -5.95 7.64 -18.73
N MET A 201 -5.82 8.92 -19.06
CA MET A 201 -6.78 9.56 -19.95
C MET A 201 -6.88 8.75 -21.24
N ALA A 202 -8.11 8.42 -21.64
CA ALA A 202 -8.37 7.84 -22.95
C ALA A 202 -7.94 8.88 -24.00
N MET A 203 -6.76 8.69 -24.58
CA MET A 203 -6.25 9.52 -25.66
C MET A 203 -6.98 9.15 -26.93
N ASP A 204 -7.96 9.98 -27.33
CA ASP A 204 -8.26 10.13 -28.75
C ASP A 204 -7.06 10.82 -29.41
N ALA A 205 -6.33 10.03 -30.20
CA ALA A 205 -5.35 10.40 -31.21
C ALA A 205 -4.55 11.71 -30.99
N ALA A 206 -3.53 11.67 -30.14
CA ALA A 206 -2.47 12.68 -30.12
C ALA A 206 -1.15 12.10 -30.69
N PRO A 207 -0.29 12.92 -31.33
CA PRO A 207 0.89 12.45 -32.02
C PRO A 207 1.94 11.87 -31.08
N GLU A 208 2.71 10.93 -31.59
CA GLU A 208 3.63 9.98 -30.97
C GLU A 208 4.89 10.58 -30.27
N ASN A 209 4.88 11.87 -29.88
CA ASN A 209 6.03 12.53 -29.28
C ASN A 209 5.69 13.16 -27.93
N ALA A 210 6.33 12.66 -26.89
CA ALA A 210 6.38 13.14 -25.51
C ALA A 210 5.10 12.94 -24.70
N VAL A 211 4.91 11.74 -24.16
CA VAL A 211 4.09 11.57 -22.95
C VAL A 211 4.84 12.27 -21.81
N SER A 212 4.44 13.48 -21.46
CA SER A 212 4.94 14.17 -20.28
C SER A 212 4.37 13.49 -19.05
N TYR A 213 5.20 13.22 -18.04
CA TYR A 213 4.72 12.77 -16.73
C TYR A 213 3.76 13.78 -16.06
N GLN A 214 3.79 15.03 -16.52
CA GLN A 214 2.94 16.14 -16.04
C GLN A 214 1.48 16.04 -16.49
N ASP A 215 1.20 15.27 -17.57
CA ASP A 215 -0.16 15.08 -18.08
C ASP A 215 -0.92 13.96 -17.34
N THR A 216 -0.30 13.38 -16.32
CA THR A 216 -0.88 12.29 -15.53
C THR A 216 -1.53 12.88 -14.28
N GLU A 217 -2.80 12.57 -14.05
CA GLU A 217 -3.47 12.89 -12.80
C GLU A 217 -3.40 11.68 -11.85
N ILE A 218 -3.21 11.96 -10.57
CA ILE A 218 -3.32 10.96 -9.51
C ILE A 218 -4.60 11.22 -8.71
N THR A 219 -5.27 10.13 -8.34
CA THR A 219 -6.48 10.18 -7.55
C THR A 219 -6.18 9.75 -6.12
N ILE A 220 -6.47 10.62 -5.17
CA ILE A 220 -6.35 10.39 -3.73
C ILE A 220 -7.75 10.12 -3.19
N ARG A 221 -7.92 9.00 -2.48
CA ARG A 221 -9.22 8.54 -1.96
C ARG A 221 -9.17 8.35 -0.47
N ASP A 222 -10.28 8.67 0.17
CA ASP A 222 -10.51 8.33 1.57
C ASP A 222 -11.92 7.76 1.78
N ARG A 223 -12.11 7.08 2.90
CA ARG A 223 -13.36 6.40 3.22
C ARG A 223 -13.64 6.51 4.73
N VAL A 224 -14.90 6.72 5.07
CA VAL A 224 -15.39 6.70 6.43
C VAL A 224 -16.66 5.86 6.53
N ASP A 225 -16.74 4.98 7.54
CA ASP A 225 -17.94 4.22 7.87
C ASP A 225 -18.59 4.85 9.10
N VAL A 226 -19.87 5.23 8.99
CA VAL A 226 -20.59 5.96 10.02
C VAL A 226 -21.91 5.28 10.32
N VAL A 227 -22.23 5.14 11.60
CA VAL A 227 -23.54 4.70 12.11
C VAL A 227 -24.24 5.91 12.70
N PHE A 228 -25.41 6.22 12.19
CA PHE A 228 -26.29 7.27 12.68
C PHE A 228 -27.44 6.66 13.47
N LYS A 229 -27.87 7.33 14.54
CA LYS A 229 -29.12 7.00 15.22
C LYS A 229 -30.29 7.52 14.41
N LEU A 230 -31.40 6.81 14.47
CA LEU A 230 -32.71 7.28 14.00
C LEU A 230 -33.49 7.83 15.19
N GLU A 231 -34.30 8.88 14.96
CA GLU A 231 -35.22 9.39 15.95
C GLU A 231 -36.27 8.31 16.30
N GLU A 232 -36.68 8.23 17.58
CA GLU A 232 -37.78 7.35 18.05
C GLU A 232 -39.13 7.96 17.81
#